data_9758e3bb94c31f93860f33da280c0bf4
#
_entry.id   9758e3bb94c31f93860f33da280c0bf4
#
_cell.length_a   1.000
_cell.length_b   1.000
_cell.length_c   1.000
_cell.angle_alpha   90.00
_cell.angle_beta   90.00
_cell.angle_gamma   90.00
#
_symmetry.space_group_name_H-M   'P 1'
#
loop_
_entity.id
_entity.type
_entity.pdbx_description
1 polymer ?
#
loop_
_entity_poly.entity_id
_entity_poly.type
_entity_poly.pdbx_seq_one_letter_code
_entity_poly.pdbx_strand_id
1 'polypeptide(L)'
;MVVLVATMLIPSQVIIIPLYALEASLGILNTRLGLILPYVAGGIPFSIFLLTAFLRTIPFELEESAFIDGCKRPEIIRRIILPLSRPGLATVIVFQSFSIWNQYFLPLVLLQDPSLQTVTLGLMAFSQQWGMTDFPRLFAALTIINVPVILLYAIFQKQFISGMTAGALKM
;
A
#
# COMPACT_ATOMS: atom_id res chain seq x y z
N MET A 1 -18.73 4.81 -1.16
CA MET A 1 -18.10 3.66 -0.47
C MET A 1 -18.29 2.34 -1.22
N VAL A 2 -19.53 1.92 -1.54
CA VAL A 2 -19.79 0.65 -2.25
C VAL A 2 -19.01 0.53 -3.57
N VAL A 3 -19.00 1.57 -4.41
CA VAL A 3 -18.26 1.57 -5.68
C VAL A 3 -16.75 1.36 -5.46
N LEU A 4 -16.17 2.02 -4.46
CA LEU A 4 -14.73 1.87 -4.14
C LEU A 4 -14.40 0.44 -3.68
N VAL A 5 -15.26 -0.16 -2.85
CA VAL A 5 -15.06 -1.55 -2.41
C VAL A 5 -15.24 -2.52 -3.59
N ALA A 6 -16.18 -2.25 -4.49
CA ALA A 6 -16.39 -3.06 -5.68
C ALA A 6 -15.15 -3.09 -6.60
N THR A 7 -14.38 -2.00 -6.69
CA THR A 7 -13.13 -2.00 -7.48
C THR A 7 -12.08 -2.96 -6.93
N MET A 8 -12.09 -3.25 -5.62
CA MET A 8 -11.16 -4.20 -5.00
C MET A 8 -11.43 -5.65 -5.39
N LEU A 9 -12.63 -5.95 -5.91
CA LEU A 9 -12.98 -7.28 -6.38
C LEU A 9 -12.43 -7.57 -7.78
N ILE A 10 -11.94 -6.56 -8.49
CA ILE A 10 -11.38 -6.73 -9.83
C ILE A 10 -9.90 -7.16 -9.69
N PRO A 11 -9.55 -8.39 -10.12
CA PRO A 11 -8.16 -8.83 -10.08
C PRO A 11 -7.28 -7.96 -10.99
N SER A 12 -6.07 -7.59 -10.52
CA SER A 12 -5.12 -6.82 -11.33
C SER A 12 -4.75 -7.50 -12.64
N GLN A 13 -4.84 -8.83 -12.70
CA GLN A 13 -4.59 -9.64 -13.90
C GLN A 13 -5.58 -9.33 -15.03
N VAL A 14 -6.81 -8.95 -14.71
CA VAL A 14 -7.84 -8.62 -15.72
C VAL A 14 -7.56 -7.28 -16.38
N ILE A 15 -7.06 -6.31 -15.62
CA ILE A 15 -6.81 -4.95 -16.11
C ILE A 15 -5.45 -4.76 -16.77
N ILE A 16 -4.58 -5.77 -16.74
CA ILE A 16 -3.18 -5.62 -17.18
C ILE A 16 -3.06 -5.26 -18.66
N ILE A 17 -3.87 -5.86 -19.53
CA ILE A 17 -3.83 -5.59 -20.98
C ILE A 17 -4.23 -4.14 -21.29
N PRO A 18 -5.40 -3.64 -20.84
CA PRO A 18 -5.76 -2.24 -21.07
C PRO A 18 -4.82 -1.27 -20.35
N LEU A 19 -4.27 -1.63 -19.19
CA LEU A 19 -3.29 -0.82 -18.49
C LEU A 19 -2.00 -0.67 -19.31
N TYR A 20 -1.46 -1.79 -19.83
CA TYR A 20 -0.28 -1.78 -20.68
C TYR A 20 -0.48 -0.90 -21.94
N ALA A 21 -1.62 -1.04 -22.60
CA ALA A 21 -1.95 -0.23 -23.78
C ALA A 21 -2.06 1.26 -23.44
N LEU A 22 -2.66 1.60 -22.31
CA LEU A 22 -2.75 2.98 -21.82
C LEU A 22 -1.36 3.56 -21.55
N GLU A 23 -0.51 2.85 -20.81
CA GLU A 23 0.85 3.32 -20.49
C GLU A 23 1.73 3.47 -21.73
N ALA A 24 1.59 2.56 -22.69
CA ALA A 24 2.27 2.66 -23.98
C ALA A 24 1.81 3.92 -24.75
N SER A 25 0.51 4.21 -24.76
CA SER A 25 -0.05 5.41 -25.42
C SER A 25 0.37 6.72 -24.75
N LEU A 26 0.58 6.69 -23.43
CA LEU A 26 1.05 7.83 -22.64
C LEU A 26 2.59 7.98 -22.66
N GLY A 27 3.33 7.03 -23.23
CA GLY A 27 4.79 7.04 -23.26
C GLY A 27 5.46 6.86 -21.89
N ILE A 28 4.75 6.25 -20.92
CA ILE A 28 5.27 6.00 -19.57
C ILE A 28 5.56 4.51 -19.30
N LEU A 29 5.31 3.63 -20.27
CA LEU A 29 5.66 2.22 -20.18
C LEU A 29 7.17 2.07 -19.98
N ASN A 30 7.58 1.07 -19.20
CA ASN A 30 8.97 0.82 -18.83
C ASN A 30 9.64 2.03 -18.14
N THR A 31 8.89 2.71 -17.29
CA THR A 31 9.40 3.80 -16.45
C THR A 31 8.97 3.60 -14.98
N ARG A 32 9.64 4.28 -14.06
CA ARG A 32 9.23 4.29 -12.65
C ARG A 32 7.82 4.88 -12.46
N LEU A 33 7.44 5.89 -13.25
CA LEU A 33 6.09 6.47 -13.18
C LEU A 33 5.02 5.48 -13.63
N GLY A 34 5.27 4.71 -14.69
CA GLY A 34 4.37 3.65 -15.14
C GLY A 34 4.10 2.60 -14.06
N LEU A 35 5.06 2.33 -13.17
CA LEU A 35 4.83 1.42 -12.05
C LEU A 35 4.16 2.11 -10.84
N ILE A 36 4.54 3.35 -10.53
CA ILE A 36 4.04 4.08 -9.36
C ILE A 36 2.55 4.40 -9.50
N LEU A 37 2.12 4.87 -10.67
CA LEU A 37 0.72 5.28 -10.88
C LEU A 37 -0.29 4.15 -10.67
N PRO A 38 -0.11 2.94 -11.22
CA PRO A 38 -0.97 1.79 -10.91
C PRO A 38 -0.97 1.40 -9.42
N TYR A 39 0.19 1.49 -8.74
CA TYR A 39 0.25 1.21 -7.31
C TYR A 39 -0.56 2.23 -6.50
N VAL A 40 -0.44 3.51 -6.82
CA VAL A 40 -1.24 4.55 -6.17
C VAL A 40 -2.72 4.33 -6.45
N ALA A 41 -3.11 4.14 -7.71
CA ALA A 41 -4.50 3.94 -8.09
C ALA A 41 -5.11 2.70 -7.42
N GLY A 42 -4.41 1.58 -7.41
CA GLY A 42 -4.85 0.34 -6.78
C GLY A 42 -4.88 0.40 -5.24
N GLY A 43 -4.02 1.23 -4.64
CA GLY A 43 -3.95 1.41 -3.18
C GLY A 43 -5.04 2.32 -2.60
N ILE A 44 -5.60 3.25 -3.40
CA ILE A 44 -6.60 4.22 -2.95
C ILE A 44 -7.86 3.56 -2.35
N PRO A 45 -8.51 2.58 -3.01
CA PRO A 45 -9.75 2.00 -2.49
C PRO A 45 -9.58 1.38 -1.10
N PHE A 46 -8.54 0.59 -0.92
CA PHE A 46 -8.23 -0.03 0.37
C PHE A 46 -7.89 1.02 1.45
N SER A 47 -7.09 2.02 1.10
CA SER A 47 -6.71 3.09 2.02
C SER A 47 -7.92 3.88 2.51
N ILE A 48 -8.85 4.24 1.60
CA ILE A 48 -10.09 4.94 1.95
C ILE A 48 -10.97 4.04 2.82
N PHE A 49 -11.11 2.76 2.48
CA PHE A 49 -11.89 1.80 3.26
C PHE A 49 -11.39 1.72 4.70
N LEU A 50 -10.08 1.48 4.88
CA LEU A 50 -9.48 1.32 6.19
C LEU A 50 -9.53 2.62 7.01
N LEU A 51 -9.17 3.76 6.40
CA LEU A 51 -9.21 5.05 7.08
C LEU A 51 -10.63 5.45 7.45
N THR A 52 -11.63 5.18 6.61
CA THR A 52 -13.02 5.47 6.95
C THR A 52 -13.48 4.65 8.15
N ALA A 53 -13.12 3.36 8.20
CA ALA A 53 -13.45 2.51 9.34
C ALA A 53 -12.79 3.03 10.63
N PHE A 54 -11.54 3.47 10.55
CA PHE A 54 -10.82 4.05 11.69
C PHE A 54 -11.41 5.41 12.12
N LEU A 55 -11.65 6.32 11.19
CA LEU A 55 -12.19 7.66 11.48
C LEU A 55 -13.56 7.59 12.16
N ARG A 56 -14.36 6.58 11.85
CA ARG A 56 -15.65 6.35 12.54
C ARG A 56 -15.51 5.97 14.01
N THR A 57 -14.32 5.63 14.49
CA THR A 57 -14.07 5.37 15.92
C THR A 57 -13.80 6.64 16.71
N ILE A 58 -13.48 7.75 16.03
CA ILE A 58 -13.26 9.05 16.67
C ILE A 58 -14.62 9.61 17.09
N PRO A 59 -14.80 10.00 18.39
CA PRO A 59 -16.04 10.58 18.87
C PRO A 59 -16.38 11.90 18.13
N PHE A 60 -17.63 12.02 17.70
CA PHE A 60 -18.10 13.21 16.95
C PHE A 60 -18.12 14.47 17.83
N GLU A 61 -18.26 14.29 19.14
CA GLU A 61 -18.25 15.34 20.15
C GLU A 61 -16.98 16.19 20.13
N LEU A 62 -15.87 15.61 19.65
CA LEU A 62 -14.61 16.34 19.48
C LEU A 62 -14.69 17.36 18.34
N GLU A 63 -15.42 17.05 17.27
CA GLU A 63 -15.65 17.98 16.18
C GLU A 63 -16.63 19.08 16.62
N GLU A 64 -17.70 18.72 17.32
CA GLU A 64 -18.70 19.69 17.81
C GLU A 64 -18.10 20.68 18.78
N SER A 65 -17.32 20.22 19.77
CA SER A 65 -16.65 21.10 20.71
C SER A 65 -15.69 22.08 20.02
N ALA A 66 -14.94 21.60 19.03
CA ALA A 66 -14.05 22.46 18.27
C ALA A 66 -14.81 23.50 17.40
N PHE A 67 -15.99 23.16 16.88
CA PHE A 67 -16.85 24.13 16.21
C PHE A 67 -17.38 25.20 17.17
N ILE A 68 -17.76 24.81 18.39
CA ILE A 68 -18.19 25.76 19.45
C ILE A 68 -17.06 26.73 19.83
N ASP A 69 -15.81 26.20 19.87
CA ASP A 69 -14.59 26.98 20.09
C ASP A 69 -14.19 27.89 18.90
N GLY A 70 -14.99 27.92 17.83
CA GLY A 70 -14.78 28.75 16.65
C GLY A 70 -13.78 28.23 15.64
N CYS A 71 -13.33 26.99 15.76
CA CYS A 71 -12.41 26.40 14.78
C CYS A 71 -13.09 26.18 13.43
N LYS A 72 -12.39 26.49 12.35
CA LYS A 72 -12.83 26.19 10.97
C LYS A 72 -12.52 24.72 10.63
N ARG A 73 -13.28 24.12 9.69
CA ARG A 73 -13.07 22.73 9.24
C ARG A 73 -11.61 22.35 8.94
N PRO A 74 -10.80 23.15 8.21
CA PRO A 74 -9.40 22.79 7.96
C PRO A 74 -8.56 22.73 9.23
N GLU A 75 -8.89 23.55 10.23
CA GLU A 75 -8.20 23.56 11.53
C GLU A 75 -8.55 22.31 12.34
N ILE A 76 -9.83 21.91 12.35
CA ILE A 76 -10.29 20.69 13.01
C ILE A 76 -9.58 19.47 12.38
N ILE A 77 -9.55 19.38 11.05
CA ILE A 77 -8.84 18.29 10.35
C ILE A 77 -7.37 18.25 10.75
N ARG A 78 -6.68 19.40 10.71
CA ARG A 78 -5.23 19.45 10.95
C ARG A 78 -4.85 19.26 12.40
N ARG A 79 -5.63 19.84 13.34
CA ARG A 79 -5.28 19.88 14.77
C ARG A 79 -5.88 18.75 15.59
N ILE A 80 -6.99 18.18 15.14
CA ILE A 80 -7.73 17.15 15.89
C ILE A 80 -7.75 15.84 15.12
N ILE A 81 -8.37 15.81 13.95
CA ILE A 81 -8.61 14.56 13.22
C ILE A 81 -7.31 13.90 12.74
N LEU A 82 -6.42 14.66 12.12
CA LEU A 82 -5.17 14.11 11.58
C LEU A 82 -4.23 13.55 12.67
N PRO A 83 -4.00 14.21 13.81
CA PRO A 83 -3.27 13.61 14.92
C PRO A 83 -3.92 12.35 15.49
N LEU A 84 -5.24 12.35 15.66
CA LEU A 84 -5.98 11.20 16.16
C LEU A 84 -6.00 10.05 15.16
N SER A 85 -5.92 10.33 13.87
CA SER A 85 -5.89 9.30 12.81
C SER A 85 -4.51 8.68 12.57
N ARG A 86 -3.46 9.12 13.27
CA ARG A 86 -2.09 8.58 13.11
C ARG A 86 -2.02 7.06 13.19
N PRO A 87 -2.69 6.36 14.13
CA PRO A 87 -2.63 4.89 14.16
C PRO A 87 -3.28 4.26 12.92
N GLY A 88 -4.39 4.82 12.43
CA GLY A 88 -5.04 4.37 11.19
C GLY A 88 -4.16 4.59 9.96
N LEU A 89 -3.50 5.75 9.87
CA LEU A 89 -2.53 6.06 8.81
C LEU A 89 -1.33 5.12 8.85
N ALA A 90 -0.79 4.84 10.04
CA ALA A 90 0.31 3.88 10.19
C ALA A 90 -0.10 2.48 9.71
N THR A 91 -1.32 2.05 10.00
CA THR A 91 -1.85 0.78 9.52
C THR A 91 -1.94 0.74 8.00
N VAL A 92 -2.45 1.81 7.35
CA VAL A 92 -2.46 1.92 5.88
C VAL A 92 -1.05 1.83 5.30
N ILE A 93 -0.09 2.57 5.87
CA ILE A 93 1.30 2.59 5.41
C ILE A 93 1.90 1.18 5.46
N VAL A 94 1.73 0.47 6.58
CA VAL A 94 2.27 -0.89 6.73
C VAL A 94 1.66 -1.84 5.70
N PHE A 95 0.33 -1.84 5.55
CA PHE A 95 -0.36 -2.72 4.60
C PHE A 95 0.06 -2.43 3.15
N GLN A 96 0.07 -1.16 2.75
CA GLN A 96 0.44 -0.78 1.39
C GLN A 96 1.91 -1.08 1.11
N SER A 97 2.80 -0.78 2.06
CA SER A 97 4.23 -1.10 1.91
C SER A 97 4.45 -2.60 1.74
N PHE A 98 3.77 -3.42 2.55
CA PHE A 98 3.85 -4.87 2.44
C PHE A 98 3.28 -5.38 1.11
N SER A 99 2.12 -4.86 0.69
CA SER A 99 1.49 -5.23 -0.57
C SER A 99 2.36 -4.88 -1.78
N ILE A 100 2.89 -3.66 -1.83
CA ILE A 100 3.75 -3.17 -2.92
C ILE A 100 5.10 -3.92 -2.93
N TRP A 101 5.69 -4.15 -1.76
CA TRP A 101 6.96 -4.87 -1.65
C TRP A 101 6.90 -6.28 -2.22
N ASN A 102 5.80 -6.98 -1.97
CA ASN A 102 5.60 -8.36 -2.46
C ASN A 102 5.04 -8.41 -3.89
N GLN A 103 4.80 -7.25 -4.52
CA GLN A 103 4.21 -7.22 -5.86
C GLN A 103 5.25 -7.68 -6.90
N TYR A 104 4.87 -8.72 -7.63
CA TYR A 104 5.69 -9.33 -8.68
C TYR A 104 5.09 -9.12 -10.07
N PHE A 105 3.77 -9.26 -10.19
CA PHE A 105 3.09 -9.37 -11.47
C PHE A 105 3.10 -8.07 -12.28
N LEU A 106 2.79 -6.92 -11.67
CA LEU A 106 2.82 -5.63 -12.36
C LEU A 106 4.24 -5.26 -12.83
N PRO A 107 5.29 -5.33 -11.98
CA PRO A 107 6.65 -5.09 -12.44
C PRO A 107 7.09 -6.02 -13.58
N LEU A 108 6.69 -7.29 -13.54
CA LEU A 108 7.02 -8.27 -14.58
C LEU A 108 6.51 -7.84 -15.96
N VAL A 109 5.31 -7.26 -16.01
CA VAL A 109 4.69 -6.90 -17.29
C VAL A 109 5.07 -5.48 -17.73
N LEU A 110 5.18 -4.54 -16.79
CA LEU A 110 5.37 -3.12 -17.10
C LEU A 110 6.83 -2.69 -17.19
N LEU A 111 7.77 -3.43 -16.58
CA LEU A 111 9.20 -3.09 -16.60
C LEU A 111 9.97 -4.10 -17.45
N GLN A 112 10.55 -3.63 -18.55
CA GLN A 112 11.36 -4.42 -19.47
C GLN A 112 12.87 -4.24 -19.24
N ASP A 113 13.26 -3.04 -18.75
CA ASP A 113 14.67 -2.70 -18.48
C ASP A 113 15.13 -3.35 -17.16
N PRO A 114 16.20 -4.18 -17.19
CA PRO A 114 16.75 -4.80 -15.98
C PRO A 114 17.16 -3.79 -14.90
N SER A 115 17.56 -2.57 -15.29
CA SER A 115 17.95 -1.52 -14.35
C SER A 115 16.78 -0.91 -13.54
N LEU A 116 15.55 -1.14 -14.00
CA LEU A 116 14.32 -0.66 -13.35
C LEU A 116 13.61 -1.74 -12.55
N GLN A 117 14.08 -2.99 -12.60
CA GLN A 117 13.43 -4.10 -11.92
C GLN A 117 13.31 -3.87 -10.42
N THR A 118 12.16 -4.26 -9.87
CA THR A 118 11.99 -4.31 -8.42
C THR A 118 12.82 -5.44 -7.83
N VAL A 119 13.12 -5.35 -6.53
CA VAL A 119 13.91 -6.37 -5.83
C VAL A 119 13.27 -7.74 -5.92
N THR A 120 11.94 -7.82 -5.79
CA THR A 120 11.17 -9.06 -5.89
C THR A 120 11.25 -9.66 -7.30
N LEU A 121 11.16 -8.82 -8.33
CA LEU A 121 11.29 -9.26 -9.73
C LEU A 121 12.72 -9.74 -10.02
N GLY A 122 13.73 -8.99 -9.57
CA GLY A 122 15.14 -9.36 -9.73
C GLY A 122 15.50 -10.67 -9.05
N LEU A 123 14.91 -10.97 -7.89
CA LEU A 123 15.11 -12.25 -7.20
C LEU A 123 14.62 -13.44 -8.04
N MET A 124 13.48 -13.31 -8.70
CA MET A 124 12.95 -14.36 -9.58
C MET A 124 13.81 -14.54 -10.83
N ALA A 125 14.27 -13.45 -11.44
CA ALA A 125 15.20 -13.49 -12.56
C ALA A 125 16.52 -14.17 -12.15
N PHE A 126 17.02 -13.89 -10.97
CA PHE A 126 18.22 -14.52 -10.39
C PHE A 126 18.05 -16.03 -10.20
N SER A 127 16.89 -16.47 -9.74
CA SER A 127 16.59 -17.91 -9.57
C SER A 127 16.55 -18.68 -10.90
N GLN A 128 16.11 -18.03 -11.99
CA GLN A 128 15.97 -18.66 -13.31
C GLN A 128 17.26 -18.66 -14.13
N GLN A 129 18.13 -17.70 -13.94
CA GLN A 129 19.30 -17.44 -14.80
C GLN A 129 20.39 -18.50 -14.67
N TRP A 130 20.41 -19.29 -13.62
CA TRP A 130 21.49 -20.25 -13.33
C TRP A 130 21.15 -21.70 -13.66
N GLY A 131 19.97 -22.01 -14.25
CA GLY A 131 19.60 -23.36 -14.70
C GLY A 131 19.61 -24.47 -13.64
N MET A 132 20.28 -24.22 -12.53
CA MET A 132 20.27 -25.00 -11.29
C MET A 132 20.08 -24.02 -10.14
N THR A 133 19.00 -24.16 -9.39
CA THR A 133 18.68 -23.29 -8.27
C THR A 133 19.72 -23.46 -7.16
N ASP A 134 20.64 -22.50 -7.00
CA ASP A 134 21.54 -22.43 -5.86
C ASP A 134 20.72 -22.03 -4.63
N PHE A 135 20.13 -23.00 -3.96
CA PHE A 135 19.27 -22.78 -2.79
C PHE A 135 19.94 -21.95 -1.69
N PRO A 136 21.22 -22.19 -1.30
CA PRO A 136 21.89 -21.36 -0.33
C PRO A 136 21.91 -19.87 -0.69
N ARG A 137 22.22 -19.52 -1.93
CA ARG A 137 22.22 -18.12 -2.40
C ARG A 137 20.80 -17.55 -2.47
N LEU A 138 19.84 -18.34 -2.93
CA LEU A 138 18.43 -17.95 -2.99
C LEU A 138 17.91 -17.63 -1.58
N PHE A 139 18.14 -18.50 -0.60
CA PHE A 139 17.70 -18.26 0.78
C PHE A 139 18.43 -17.09 1.44
N ALA A 140 19.71 -16.87 1.15
CA ALA A 140 20.43 -15.69 1.61
C ALA A 140 19.82 -14.40 1.06
N ALA A 141 19.54 -14.37 -0.27
CA ALA A 141 18.90 -13.23 -0.91
C ALA A 141 17.48 -12.98 -0.36
N LEU A 142 16.66 -14.02 -0.20
CA LEU A 142 15.33 -13.93 0.42
C LEU A 142 15.41 -13.37 1.84
N THR A 143 16.38 -13.79 2.64
CA THR A 143 16.56 -13.28 4.00
C THR A 143 16.87 -11.78 3.97
N ILE A 144 17.81 -11.34 3.14
CA ILE A 144 18.19 -9.92 3.03
C ILE A 144 17.02 -9.07 2.55
N ILE A 145 16.26 -9.54 1.55
CA ILE A 145 15.11 -8.82 0.97
C ILE A 145 13.98 -8.66 1.99
N ASN A 146 13.81 -9.60 2.91
CA ASN A 146 12.77 -9.50 3.94
C ASN A 146 13.14 -8.57 5.11
N VAL A 147 14.43 -8.25 5.32
CA VAL A 147 14.86 -7.36 6.40
C VAL A 147 14.14 -6.01 6.43
N PRO A 148 14.02 -5.25 5.32
CA PRO A 148 13.30 -3.97 5.33
C PRO A 148 11.84 -4.09 5.78
N VAL A 149 11.15 -5.17 5.37
CA VAL A 149 9.75 -5.42 5.74
C VAL A 149 9.63 -5.73 7.22
N ILE A 150 10.54 -6.55 7.76
CA ILE A 150 10.59 -6.88 9.19
C ILE A 150 10.86 -5.62 10.01
N LEU A 151 11.81 -4.78 9.59
CA LEU A 151 12.11 -3.52 10.25
C LEU A 151 10.91 -2.57 10.24
N LEU A 152 10.24 -2.42 9.09
CA LEU A 152 9.04 -1.61 8.97
C LEU A 152 7.94 -2.11 9.93
N TYR A 153 7.71 -3.43 9.97
CA TYR A 153 6.77 -4.02 10.91
C TYR A 153 7.18 -3.75 12.37
N ALA A 154 8.43 -3.95 12.72
CA ALA A 154 8.93 -3.74 14.08
C ALA A 154 8.75 -2.29 14.56
N ILE A 155 8.91 -1.30 13.66
CA ILE A 155 8.70 0.11 13.96
C ILE A 155 7.22 0.41 14.20
N PHE A 156 6.33 -0.13 13.38
CA PHE A 156 4.89 0.21 13.38
C PHE A 156 3.98 -0.81 14.08
N GLN A 157 4.51 -1.90 14.67
CA GLN A 157 3.72 -2.98 15.26
C GLN A 157 2.71 -2.51 16.32
N LYS A 158 3.07 -1.53 17.16
CA LYS A 158 2.16 -1.00 18.19
C LYS A 158 0.94 -0.30 17.59
N GLN A 159 1.17 0.52 16.57
CA GLN A 159 0.12 1.24 15.83
C GLN A 159 -0.76 0.26 15.04
N PHE A 160 -0.15 -0.77 14.47
CA PHE A 160 -0.85 -1.82 13.75
C PHE A 160 -1.83 -2.59 14.64
N ILE A 161 -1.37 -3.04 15.82
CA ILE A 161 -2.22 -3.77 16.78
C ILE A 161 -3.35 -2.86 17.27
N SER A 162 -3.09 -1.61 17.62
CA SER A 162 -4.13 -0.67 18.06
C SER A 162 -5.16 -0.35 16.98
N GLY A 163 -4.74 -0.26 15.71
CA GLY A 163 -5.64 -0.02 14.59
C GLY A 163 -6.57 -1.20 14.29
N MET A 164 -6.07 -2.42 14.42
CA MET A 164 -6.88 -3.64 14.22
C MET A 164 -7.90 -3.85 15.35
N THR A 165 -7.50 -3.64 16.60
CA THR A 165 -8.39 -3.83 17.76
C THR A 165 -9.50 -2.79 17.84
N ALA A 166 -9.24 -1.55 17.42
CA ALA A 166 -10.27 -0.51 17.34
C ALA A 166 -11.42 -0.86 16.37
N GLY A 167 -11.13 -1.63 15.32
CA GLY A 167 -12.14 -2.13 14.38
C GLY A 167 -12.92 -3.36 14.86
N ALA A 168 -12.32 -4.18 15.74
CA ALA A 168 -12.90 -5.45 16.19
C ALA A 168 -13.82 -5.33 17.43
N LEU A 169 -13.71 -4.25 18.19
CA LEU A 169 -14.45 -4.07 19.46
C LEU A 169 -15.87 -3.49 19.30
N LYS A 170 -16.39 -3.40 18.08
CA LYS A 170 -17.77 -2.96 17.79
C LYS A 170 -18.61 -4.07 17.14
N MET A 171 -18.53 -5.28 17.67
CA MET A 171 -19.59 -6.28 17.49
C MET A 171 -20.32 -6.49 18.81
#